data_8f4509d57507549f396dd7482d441bb4
#
_entry.id   8f4509d57507549f396dd7482d441bb4
#
_cell.length_a   1.000
_cell.length_b   1.000
_cell.length_c   1.000
_cell.angle_alpha   90.00
_cell.angle_beta   90.00
_cell.angle_gamma   90.00
#
_symmetry.space_group_name_H-M   'P 1'
#
loop_
_entity.id
_entity.type
_entity.pdbx_description
1 polymer ?
#
loop_
_entity_poly.entity_id
_entity_poly.type
_entity_poly.pdbx_seq_one_letter_code
_entity_poly.pdbx_strand_id
1 'polypeptide(L)'
;DTLRCGVLNAIRAFKENGIDNNYPYGYGIRLDSGDLAYLSAEVRKILDAHGLTGCKIFATNSLDEYLISDLERQGAKIDSYGVGDAIATSKAAPCFGNVYKLVQIDGEPVLKKSEDRIKLINPGFQITYRLMKHDSEYGDIYKADVTCLRGDELSQAIESALLAKKGSFV
;
A
#
# COMPACT_ATOMS: atom_id res chain seq x y z
N ASP A 1 -16.15 -13.33 25.02
CA ASP A 1 -17.38 -13.51 24.23
C ASP A 1 -17.87 -12.15 23.74
N THR A 2 -17.84 -11.93 22.42
CA THR A 2 -18.17 -10.66 21.77
C THR A 2 -19.61 -10.25 22.05
N LEU A 3 -20.57 -11.14 21.85
CA LEU A 3 -22.00 -10.82 21.90
C LEU A 3 -22.53 -10.76 23.33
N ARG A 4 -22.05 -11.64 24.22
CA ARG A 4 -22.58 -11.71 25.60
C ARG A 4 -22.01 -10.66 26.55
N CYS A 5 -20.72 -10.30 26.34
CA CYS A 5 -20.02 -9.41 27.25
C CYS A 5 -19.40 -8.21 26.55
N GLY A 6 -18.69 -8.43 25.46
CA GLY A 6 -17.85 -7.41 24.81
C GLY A 6 -18.64 -6.19 24.37
N VAL A 7 -19.65 -6.38 23.52
CA VAL A 7 -20.46 -5.28 23.00
C VAL A 7 -21.25 -4.58 24.10
N LEU A 8 -21.78 -5.32 25.08
CA LEU A 8 -22.55 -4.73 26.20
C LEU A 8 -21.66 -3.89 27.12
N ASN A 9 -20.41 -4.33 27.34
CA ASN A 9 -19.43 -3.55 28.09
C ASN A 9 -19.02 -2.28 27.34
N ALA A 10 -18.83 -2.36 26.01
CA ALA A 10 -18.55 -1.19 25.19
C ALA A 10 -19.70 -0.18 25.25
N ILE A 11 -20.95 -0.64 25.13
CA ILE A 11 -22.15 0.22 25.24
C ILE A 11 -22.22 0.91 26.61
N ARG A 12 -21.92 0.17 27.68
CA ARG A 12 -21.86 0.74 29.01
C ARG A 12 -20.81 1.83 29.12
N ALA A 13 -19.58 1.54 28.64
CA ALA A 13 -18.48 2.49 28.63
C ALA A 13 -18.80 3.76 27.82
N PHE A 14 -19.45 3.64 26.68
CA PHE A 14 -19.90 4.79 25.90
C PHE A 14 -20.88 5.66 26.69
N LYS A 15 -21.89 5.05 27.29
CA LYS A 15 -22.90 5.78 28.10
C LYS A 15 -22.30 6.47 29.32
N GLU A 16 -21.43 5.79 30.05
CA GLU A 16 -20.73 6.34 31.23
C GLU A 16 -19.84 7.54 30.88
N ASN A 17 -19.33 7.61 29.65
CA ASN A 17 -18.48 8.70 29.16
C ASN A 17 -19.23 9.72 28.28
N GLY A 18 -20.55 9.67 28.20
CA GLY A 18 -21.32 10.61 27.39
C GLY A 18 -21.11 10.51 25.89
N ILE A 19 -20.71 9.34 25.42
CA ILE A 19 -20.49 9.06 24.00
C ILE A 19 -21.79 8.53 23.39
N ASP A 20 -22.38 9.31 22.50
CA ASP A 20 -23.62 9.01 21.79
C ASP A 20 -23.50 9.40 20.30
N ASN A 21 -24.62 9.40 19.58
CA ASN A 21 -24.68 9.74 18.16
C ASN A 21 -24.25 11.19 17.83
N ASN A 22 -24.19 12.08 18.82
CA ASN A 22 -23.76 13.48 18.65
C ASN A 22 -22.29 13.68 19.04
N TYR A 23 -21.58 12.61 19.41
CA TYR A 23 -20.17 12.70 19.79
C TYR A 23 -19.32 13.22 18.62
N PRO A 24 -18.62 14.37 18.76
CA PRO A 24 -18.07 15.11 17.63
C PRO A 24 -16.87 14.44 16.95
N TYR A 25 -16.20 13.52 17.64
CA TYR A 25 -14.97 12.89 17.10
C TYR A 25 -15.22 11.51 16.47
N GLY A 26 -16.48 11.08 16.39
CA GLY A 26 -16.82 9.72 15.99
C GLY A 26 -16.42 8.67 17.04
N TYR A 27 -17.03 7.51 16.98
CA TYR A 27 -16.73 6.40 17.89
C TYR A 27 -17.09 5.07 17.24
N GLY A 28 -16.52 4.00 17.75
CA GLY A 28 -16.76 2.68 17.20
C GLY A 28 -16.21 1.56 18.05
N ILE A 29 -16.48 0.36 17.61
CA ILE A 29 -15.95 -0.88 18.19
C ILE A 29 -15.15 -1.64 17.15
N ARG A 30 -14.23 -2.50 17.61
CA ARG A 30 -13.40 -3.33 16.75
C ARG A 30 -13.76 -4.81 16.95
N LEU A 31 -13.95 -5.51 15.82
CA LEU A 31 -14.07 -6.95 15.75
C LEU A 31 -12.79 -7.52 15.18
N ASP A 32 -12.11 -8.39 15.91
CA ASP A 32 -10.77 -8.89 15.59
C ASP A 32 -10.71 -10.42 15.44
N SER A 33 -11.81 -11.13 15.62
CA SER A 33 -11.83 -12.60 15.55
C SER A 33 -13.23 -13.16 15.39
N GLY A 34 -13.31 -14.42 15.00
CA GLY A 34 -14.56 -15.13 14.78
C GLY A 34 -15.14 -14.89 13.38
N ASP A 35 -16.40 -15.24 13.20
CA ASP A 35 -17.13 -14.98 11.97
C ASP A 35 -17.52 -13.49 11.89
N LEU A 36 -16.72 -12.72 11.19
CA LEU A 36 -16.88 -11.26 11.11
C LEU A 36 -18.19 -10.85 10.42
N ALA A 37 -18.68 -11.62 9.45
CA ALA A 37 -19.94 -11.33 8.77
C ALA A 37 -21.11 -11.48 9.75
N TYR A 38 -21.19 -12.61 10.42
CA TYR A 38 -22.20 -12.88 11.42
C TYR A 38 -22.10 -11.92 12.61
N LEU A 39 -20.90 -11.77 13.18
CA LEU A 39 -20.70 -10.92 14.35
C LEU A 39 -21.02 -9.45 14.09
N SER A 40 -20.64 -8.91 12.94
CA SER A 40 -20.94 -7.51 12.61
C SER A 40 -22.45 -7.27 12.48
N ALA A 41 -23.17 -8.21 11.89
CA ALA A 41 -24.62 -8.12 11.77
C ALA A 41 -25.33 -8.16 13.14
N GLU A 42 -24.92 -9.08 14.03
CA GLU A 42 -25.51 -9.18 15.37
C GLU A 42 -25.13 -7.98 16.25
N VAL A 43 -23.87 -7.56 16.19
CA VAL A 43 -23.39 -6.37 16.92
C VAL A 43 -24.14 -5.13 16.45
N ARG A 44 -24.38 -4.96 15.17
CA ARG A 44 -25.17 -3.82 14.65
C ARG A 44 -26.57 -3.79 15.22
N LYS A 45 -27.25 -4.92 15.27
CA LYS A 45 -28.59 -5.03 15.90
C LYS A 45 -28.56 -4.61 17.37
N ILE A 46 -27.56 -5.06 18.12
CA ILE A 46 -27.43 -4.74 19.55
C ILE A 46 -27.17 -3.24 19.74
N LEU A 47 -26.24 -2.65 18.96
CA LEU A 47 -25.95 -1.22 19.02
C LEU A 47 -27.17 -0.36 18.69
N ASP A 48 -27.91 -0.72 17.64
CA ASP A 48 -29.14 -0.01 17.24
C ASP A 48 -30.22 -0.10 18.29
N ALA A 49 -30.42 -1.27 18.88
CA ALA A 49 -31.38 -1.46 20.00
C ALA A 49 -31.06 -0.62 21.25
N HIS A 50 -29.79 -0.23 21.40
CA HIS A 50 -29.34 0.65 22.48
C HIS A 50 -29.24 2.13 22.07
N GLY A 51 -29.71 2.49 20.87
CA GLY A 51 -29.75 3.86 20.36
C GLY A 51 -28.40 4.37 19.82
N LEU A 52 -27.41 3.50 19.61
CA LEU A 52 -26.06 3.85 19.13
C LEU A 52 -25.92 3.62 17.63
N THR A 53 -26.83 4.18 16.84
CA THR A 53 -26.89 4.01 15.38
C THR A 53 -25.69 4.62 14.65
N GLY A 54 -25.04 5.62 15.23
CA GLY A 54 -23.83 6.26 14.72
C GLY A 54 -22.53 5.53 15.07
N CYS A 55 -22.57 4.50 15.92
CA CYS A 55 -21.40 3.73 16.30
C CYS A 55 -20.84 2.94 15.10
N LYS A 56 -19.55 3.13 14.79
CA LYS A 56 -18.87 2.46 13.69
C LYS A 56 -18.36 1.08 14.08
N ILE A 57 -18.39 0.14 13.14
CA ILE A 57 -17.85 -1.21 13.31
C ILE A 57 -16.61 -1.37 12.45
N PHE A 58 -15.46 -1.58 13.09
CA PHE A 58 -14.19 -1.85 12.46
C PHE A 58 -13.90 -3.35 12.47
N ALA A 59 -13.45 -3.89 11.38
CA ALA A 59 -12.96 -5.26 11.31
C ALA A 59 -11.45 -5.29 11.06
N THR A 60 -10.78 -6.19 11.75
CA THR A 60 -9.35 -6.46 11.61
C THR A 60 -9.11 -7.97 11.65
N ASN A 61 -7.86 -8.40 11.58
CA ASN A 61 -7.38 -9.78 11.60
C ASN A 61 -7.20 -10.39 10.22
N SER A 62 -5.97 -10.38 9.77
CA SER A 62 -5.49 -11.06 8.55
C SER A 62 -6.33 -10.78 7.29
N LEU A 63 -6.88 -9.57 7.21
CA LEU A 63 -7.72 -9.16 6.09
C LEU A 63 -6.87 -8.92 4.84
N ASP A 64 -7.46 -9.30 3.70
CA ASP A 64 -6.97 -8.99 2.36
C ASP A 64 -8.16 -8.63 1.45
N GLU A 65 -7.88 -8.27 0.20
CA GLU A 65 -8.89 -7.85 -0.76
C GLU A 65 -9.95 -8.93 -1.04
N TYR A 66 -9.56 -10.19 -0.99
CA TYR A 66 -10.48 -11.31 -1.23
C TYR A 66 -11.43 -11.51 -0.07
N LEU A 67 -10.90 -11.51 1.14
CA LEU A 67 -11.72 -11.67 2.35
C LEU A 67 -12.65 -10.48 2.55
N ILE A 68 -12.21 -9.25 2.28
CA ILE A 68 -13.05 -8.06 2.32
C ILE A 68 -14.20 -8.20 1.31
N SER A 69 -13.90 -8.58 0.07
CA SER A 69 -14.92 -8.80 -0.95
C SER A 69 -15.94 -9.87 -0.55
N ASP A 70 -15.48 -10.94 0.13
CA ASP A 70 -16.36 -11.99 0.65
C ASP A 70 -17.25 -11.50 1.78
N LEU A 71 -16.72 -10.72 2.73
CA LEU A 71 -17.49 -10.13 3.83
C LEU A 71 -18.59 -9.20 3.29
N GLU A 72 -18.25 -8.34 2.33
CA GLU A 72 -19.22 -7.45 1.67
C GLU A 72 -20.34 -8.27 0.97
N ARG A 73 -19.99 -9.32 0.26
CA ARG A 73 -20.96 -10.20 -0.44
C ARG A 73 -21.89 -10.94 0.53
N GLN A 74 -21.40 -11.28 1.72
CA GLN A 74 -22.19 -11.87 2.80
C GLN A 74 -23.08 -10.84 3.51
N GLY A 75 -22.99 -9.57 3.17
CA GLY A 75 -23.77 -8.49 3.76
C GLY A 75 -23.32 -8.09 5.18
N ALA A 76 -22.04 -8.24 5.47
CA ALA A 76 -21.43 -7.80 6.72
C ALA A 76 -21.75 -6.32 7.02
N LYS A 77 -21.93 -5.98 8.28
CA LYS A 77 -22.23 -4.62 8.73
C LYS A 77 -20.97 -3.94 9.27
N ILE A 78 -19.98 -3.82 8.40
CA ILE A 78 -18.64 -3.29 8.70
C ILE A 78 -18.50 -1.93 8.04
N ASP A 79 -18.06 -0.93 8.77
CA ASP A 79 -17.88 0.43 8.27
C ASP A 79 -16.43 0.68 7.81
N SER A 80 -15.45 -0.08 8.33
CA SER A 80 -14.05 0.12 8.01
C SER A 80 -13.24 -1.14 8.28
N TYR A 81 -12.17 -1.32 7.52
CA TYR A 81 -11.28 -2.48 7.57
C TYR A 81 -9.86 -2.07 7.91
N GLY A 82 -9.23 -2.80 8.84
CA GLY A 82 -7.82 -2.65 9.14
C GLY A 82 -7.01 -3.77 8.48
N VAL A 83 -6.27 -3.43 7.42
CA VAL A 83 -5.42 -4.36 6.68
C VAL A 83 -3.96 -4.10 7.06
N GLY A 84 -3.28 -5.09 7.59
CA GLY A 84 -1.88 -5.01 8.03
C GLY A 84 -0.97 -5.89 7.20
N ASP A 85 -0.92 -7.17 7.53
CA ASP A 85 0.04 -8.13 6.97
C ASP A 85 0.01 -8.19 5.44
N ALA A 86 -1.17 -8.20 4.82
CA ALA A 86 -1.30 -8.30 3.38
C ALA A 86 -0.64 -7.11 2.65
N ILE A 87 -0.72 -5.91 3.23
CA ILE A 87 -0.06 -4.71 2.70
C ILE A 87 1.43 -4.71 3.04
N ALA A 88 1.77 -4.92 4.31
CA ALA A 88 3.15 -4.80 4.80
C ALA A 88 4.10 -5.83 4.17
N THR A 89 3.60 -7.04 3.89
CA THR A 89 4.41 -8.12 3.32
C THR A 89 4.25 -8.28 1.81
N SER A 90 3.34 -7.52 1.17
CA SER A 90 2.95 -7.76 -0.23
C SER A 90 2.62 -9.24 -0.47
N LYS A 91 1.70 -9.80 0.31
CA LYS A 91 1.44 -11.25 0.45
C LYS A 91 1.32 -12.00 -0.88
N ALA A 92 0.77 -11.35 -1.91
CA ALA A 92 0.63 -11.94 -3.25
C ALA A 92 1.97 -12.00 -4.02
N ALA A 93 2.93 -11.11 -3.72
CA ALA A 93 4.25 -11.05 -4.36
C ALA A 93 5.31 -10.57 -3.36
N PRO A 94 5.64 -11.39 -2.33
CA PRO A 94 6.44 -10.95 -1.18
C PRO A 94 7.93 -10.76 -1.51
N CYS A 95 8.37 -11.23 -2.66
CA CYS A 95 9.77 -11.20 -3.08
C CYS A 95 9.94 -10.58 -4.46
N PHE A 96 10.91 -9.69 -4.60
CA PHE A 96 11.38 -9.27 -5.92
C PHE A 96 12.31 -10.34 -6.50
N GLY A 97 12.11 -10.68 -7.76
CA GLY A 97 12.99 -11.58 -8.51
C GLY A 97 14.30 -10.90 -8.88
N ASN A 98 15.15 -10.64 -7.89
CA ASN A 98 16.43 -9.99 -8.12
C ASN A 98 17.43 -10.95 -8.77
N VAL A 99 18.18 -10.45 -9.74
CA VAL A 99 19.22 -11.20 -10.46
C VAL A 99 20.49 -10.35 -10.49
N TYR A 100 21.62 -10.95 -10.09
CA TYR A 100 22.94 -10.35 -10.26
C TYR A 100 23.58 -10.82 -11.57
N LYS A 101 24.11 -9.88 -12.35
CA LYS A 101 24.86 -10.19 -13.55
C LYS A 101 26.07 -9.28 -13.69
N LEU A 102 27.23 -9.89 -13.96
CA LEU A 102 28.46 -9.17 -14.24
C LEU A 102 28.36 -8.48 -15.59
N VAL A 103 28.61 -7.18 -15.62
CA VAL A 103 28.52 -6.34 -16.83
C VAL A 103 29.85 -5.71 -17.25
N GLN A 104 30.82 -5.69 -16.33
CA GLN A 104 32.13 -5.08 -16.60
C GLN A 104 33.21 -5.70 -15.71
N ILE A 105 34.42 -5.93 -16.25
CA ILE A 105 35.63 -6.39 -15.52
C ILE A 105 36.76 -5.46 -15.93
N ASP A 106 37.47 -4.87 -14.97
CA ASP A 106 38.64 -4.02 -15.19
C ASP A 106 38.45 -2.92 -16.28
N GLY A 107 37.20 -2.36 -16.31
CA GLY A 107 36.83 -1.35 -17.30
C GLY A 107 36.29 -1.91 -18.62
N GLU A 108 36.49 -3.18 -18.90
CA GLU A 108 36.03 -3.82 -20.13
C GLU A 108 34.62 -4.36 -20.02
N PRO A 109 33.71 -3.99 -20.94
CA PRO A 109 32.34 -4.49 -20.95
C PRO A 109 32.29 -6.01 -21.16
N VAL A 110 31.51 -6.72 -20.35
CA VAL A 110 31.31 -8.17 -20.50
C VAL A 110 29.82 -8.49 -20.55
N LEU A 111 29.50 -9.57 -21.27
CA LEU A 111 28.14 -10.01 -21.49
C LEU A 111 28.03 -11.52 -21.26
N LYS A 112 27.10 -11.91 -20.38
CA LYS A 112 26.67 -13.30 -20.32
C LYS A 112 25.74 -13.60 -21.48
N LYS A 113 26.18 -14.45 -22.41
CA LYS A 113 25.36 -14.94 -23.53
C LYS A 113 24.17 -15.76 -23.00
N SER A 114 23.02 -15.59 -23.60
CA SER A 114 21.80 -16.38 -23.32
C SER A 114 21.06 -16.59 -24.66
N GLU A 115 20.49 -17.75 -24.83
CA GLU A 115 19.59 -18.04 -25.97
C GLU A 115 18.29 -17.27 -25.88
N ASP A 116 17.86 -16.98 -24.64
CA ASP A 116 16.66 -16.19 -24.36
C ASP A 116 17.01 -14.70 -24.41
N ARG A 117 16.47 -14.00 -25.41
CA ARG A 117 16.70 -12.56 -25.61
C ARG A 117 16.26 -11.70 -24.43
N ILE A 118 15.21 -12.12 -23.71
CA ILE A 118 14.71 -11.40 -22.53
C ILE A 118 15.74 -11.41 -21.39
N LYS A 119 16.65 -12.41 -21.38
CA LYS A 119 17.69 -12.53 -20.36
C LYS A 119 19.01 -11.85 -20.74
N LEU A 120 19.09 -11.28 -21.95
CA LEU A 120 20.25 -10.49 -22.33
C LEU A 120 20.28 -9.20 -21.52
N ILE A 121 21.50 -8.78 -21.19
CA ILE A 121 21.76 -7.53 -20.46
C ILE A 121 22.62 -6.63 -21.34
N ASN A 122 22.55 -5.35 -21.12
CA ASN A 122 23.47 -4.41 -21.74
C ASN A 122 24.82 -4.49 -21.01
N PRO A 123 25.94 -4.72 -21.74
CA PRO A 123 27.25 -4.74 -21.11
C PRO A 123 27.73 -3.35 -20.72
N GLY A 124 28.72 -3.30 -19.84
CA GLY A 124 29.33 -2.07 -19.36
C GLY A 124 28.59 -1.42 -18.19
N PHE A 125 29.25 -0.47 -17.53
CA PHE A 125 28.69 0.26 -16.41
C PHE A 125 27.64 1.26 -16.91
N GLN A 126 26.39 1.03 -16.55
CA GLN A 126 25.26 1.87 -16.99
C GLN A 126 24.79 2.81 -15.88
N ILE A 127 24.30 3.98 -16.28
CA ILE A 127 23.61 4.94 -15.43
C ILE A 127 22.21 5.13 -15.97
N THR A 128 21.23 5.14 -15.07
CA THR A 128 19.85 5.45 -15.42
C THR A 128 19.49 6.84 -14.87
N TYR A 129 19.01 7.69 -15.75
CA TYR A 129 18.49 9.03 -15.43
C TYR A 129 16.96 9.01 -15.51
N ARG A 130 16.32 9.50 -14.49
CA ARG A 130 14.86 9.68 -14.47
C ARG A 130 14.49 11.06 -15.00
N LEU A 131 13.73 11.11 -16.07
CA LEU A 131 13.24 12.34 -16.65
C LEU A 131 11.88 12.70 -16.02
N MET A 132 11.84 13.84 -15.36
CA MET A 132 10.63 14.41 -14.77
C MET A 132 10.22 15.67 -15.54
N LYS A 133 8.93 15.94 -15.64
CA LYS A 133 8.39 17.21 -16.11
C LYS A 133 7.73 17.90 -14.93
N HIS A 134 8.14 19.15 -14.66
CA HIS A 134 7.44 19.94 -13.67
C HIS A 134 6.07 20.39 -14.22
N ASP A 135 5.03 20.15 -13.42
CA ASP A 135 3.67 20.60 -13.69
C ASP A 135 3.23 21.51 -12.55
N SER A 136 2.59 22.63 -12.86
CA SER A 136 2.21 23.64 -11.87
C SER A 136 1.11 23.19 -10.90
N GLU A 137 0.32 22.18 -11.28
CA GLU A 137 -0.78 21.65 -10.50
C GLU A 137 -0.40 20.38 -9.74
N TYR A 138 0.37 19.49 -10.40
CA TYR A 138 0.67 18.15 -9.89
C TYR A 138 2.13 17.96 -9.44
N GLY A 139 2.96 19.00 -9.52
CA GLY A 139 4.38 18.91 -9.20
C GLY A 139 5.18 18.16 -10.26
N ASP A 140 6.19 17.38 -9.86
CA ASP A 140 7.06 16.69 -10.80
C ASP A 140 6.45 15.37 -11.28
N ILE A 141 6.13 15.31 -12.57
CA ILE A 141 5.51 14.16 -13.23
C ILE A 141 6.57 13.35 -13.96
N TYR A 142 6.61 12.05 -13.66
CA TYR A 142 7.46 11.08 -14.37
C TYR A 142 7.16 11.07 -15.87
N LYS A 143 8.21 11.04 -16.71
CA LYS A 143 8.10 10.96 -18.17
C LYS A 143 8.77 9.73 -18.76
N ALA A 144 10.01 9.47 -18.38
CA ALA A 144 10.77 8.33 -18.89
C ALA A 144 12.01 8.07 -18.04
N ASP A 145 12.55 6.87 -18.13
CA ASP A 145 13.92 6.58 -17.71
C ASP A 145 14.80 6.41 -18.95
N VAL A 146 15.99 7.00 -18.92
CA VAL A 146 16.99 6.89 -19.97
C VAL A 146 18.21 6.21 -19.37
N THR A 147 18.60 5.06 -19.94
CA THR A 147 19.80 4.32 -19.52
C THR A 147 20.87 4.41 -20.59
N CYS A 148 22.06 4.81 -20.20
CA CYS A 148 23.22 4.96 -21.09
C CYS A 148 24.50 4.46 -20.39
N LEU A 149 25.55 4.21 -21.15
CA LEU A 149 26.86 3.87 -20.59
C LEU A 149 27.45 5.09 -19.86
N ARG A 150 28.07 4.84 -18.71
CA ARG A 150 28.75 5.87 -17.96
C ARG A 150 29.91 6.45 -18.79
N GLY A 151 29.90 7.76 -18.97
CA GLY A 151 30.94 8.49 -19.69
C GLY A 151 30.79 8.50 -21.22
N ASP A 152 29.69 7.94 -21.78
CA ASP A 152 29.36 8.13 -23.17
C ASP A 152 28.85 9.56 -23.47
N GLU A 153 28.71 9.93 -24.72
CA GLU A 153 28.28 11.28 -25.13
C GLU A 153 26.91 11.64 -24.59
N LEU A 154 25.98 10.68 -24.52
CA LEU A 154 24.64 10.89 -23.98
C LEU A 154 24.67 11.13 -22.45
N SER A 155 25.45 10.34 -21.72
CA SER A 155 25.67 10.52 -20.29
C SER A 155 26.26 11.89 -19.99
N GLN A 156 27.30 12.30 -20.71
CA GLN A 156 27.94 13.61 -20.57
C GLN A 156 26.99 14.76 -20.92
N ALA A 157 26.17 14.61 -21.97
CA ALA A 157 25.18 15.60 -22.35
C ALA A 157 24.09 15.77 -21.29
N ILE A 158 23.59 14.68 -20.71
CA ILE A 158 22.59 14.72 -19.64
C ILE A 158 23.19 15.34 -18.39
N GLU A 159 24.37 14.94 -17.95
CA GLU A 159 25.06 15.50 -16.79
C GLU A 159 25.31 17.00 -16.96
N SER A 160 25.76 17.44 -18.14
CA SER A 160 25.94 18.84 -18.45
C SER A 160 24.63 19.63 -18.40
N ALA A 161 23.55 19.08 -18.93
CA ALA A 161 22.22 19.68 -18.85
C ALA A 161 21.68 19.78 -17.42
N LEU A 162 21.93 18.77 -16.59
CA LEU A 162 21.57 18.76 -15.16
C LEU A 162 22.32 19.85 -14.39
N LEU A 163 23.62 20.02 -14.63
CA LEU A 163 24.44 21.05 -14.01
C LEU A 163 24.04 22.46 -14.44
N ALA A 164 23.65 22.64 -15.71
CA ALA A 164 23.22 23.93 -16.24
C ALA A 164 21.86 24.39 -15.72
N LYS A 165 20.96 23.45 -15.44
CA LYS A 165 19.65 23.71 -14.85
C LYS A 165 19.69 23.49 -13.35
N LYS A 166 20.12 24.47 -12.58
CA LYS A 166 19.95 24.45 -11.11
C LYS A 166 18.48 24.12 -10.77
N GLY A 167 18.19 22.85 -10.47
CA GLY A 167 17.04 22.44 -9.69
C GLY A 167 15.82 21.85 -10.40
N SER A 168 15.92 21.12 -11.50
CA SER A 168 14.74 20.48 -12.11
C SER A 168 14.88 19.03 -12.54
N PHE A 169 15.84 18.29 -11.99
CA PHE A 169 15.90 16.85 -12.17
C PHE A 169 16.38 16.19 -10.87
N VAL A 170 15.63 15.25 -10.36
CA VAL A 170 16.03 14.34 -9.28
C VAL A 170 16.02 12.92 -9.84
#